data_20f3911494c0b6f3d02180486f3aee30
#
_entry.id   20f3911494c0b6f3d02180486f3aee30
#
_cell.length_a   1.000
_cell.length_b   1.000
_cell.length_c   1.000
_cell.angle_alpha   90.00
_cell.angle_beta   90.00
_cell.angle_gamma   90.00
#
_symmetry.space_group_name_H-M   'P 1'
#
loop_
_entity.id
_entity.type
_entity.pdbx_description
1 polymer ?
#
loop_
_entity_poly.entity_id
_entity_poly.type
_entity_poly.pdbx_seq_one_letter_code
_entity_poly.pdbx_strand_id
1 'polypeptide(L)'
;MQLWRRLYSTVWLAFFACVLLSRWMGARVGMPVHAVLGIALLVATWSNVRSLAVLPVPPRLKRISRAAAGFALFQLIVGLALGAVAHFAPDLAILSGILLGAHAVGALAILAQSSSLATGYDMWEEKEFGEARSMGESGMR
;
A
#
# COMPACT_ATOMS: atom_id res chain seq x y z
N MET A 1 0.17 12.75 -13.96
CA MET A 1 -0.10 12.84 -12.50
C MET A 1 1.23 12.73 -11.80
N GLN A 2 1.59 13.69 -10.94
CA GLN A 2 2.86 13.70 -10.22
C GLN A 2 2.98 12.48 -9.32
N LEU A 3 4.16 11.85 -9.24
CA LEU A 3 4.35 10.57 -8.54
C LEU A 3 3.99 10.66 -7.06
N TRP A 4 4.32 11.75 -6.38
CA TRP A 4 3.99 11.96 -4.97
C TRP A 4 2.47 11.85 -4.71
N ARG A 5 1.62 12.40 -5.60
CA ARG A 5 0.15 12.28 -5.48
C ARG A 5 -0.31 10.82 -5.53
N ARG A 6 0.32 10.00 -6.37
CA ARG A 6 0.01 8.56 -6.48
C ARG A 6 0.44 7.81 -5.23
N LEU A 7 1.60 8.14 -4.67
CA LEU A 7 2.08 7.52 -3.45
C LEU A 7 1.15 7.84 -2.27
N TYR A 8 0.77 9.10 -2.08
CA TYR A 8 -0.20 9.49 -1.04
C TYR A 8 -1.61 8.92 -1.29
N SER A 9 -2.07 8.85 -2.55
CA SER A 9 -3.34 8.17 -2.87
C SER A 9 -3.31 6.69 -2.48
N THR A 10 -2.16 6.01 -2.62
CA THR A 10 -1.98 4.63 -2.17
C THR A 10 -2.08 4.50 -0.65
N VAL A 11 -1.53 5.46 0.11
CA VAL A 11 -1.65 5.51 1.57
C VAL A 11 -3.12 5.64 1.98
N TRP A 12 -3.84 6.59 1.39
CA TRP A 12 -5.26 6.79 1.67
C TRP A 12 -6.12 5.58 1.30
N LEU A 13 -5.83 4.96 0.16
CA LEU A 13 -6.51 3.74 -0.27
C LEU A 13 -6.29 2.60 0.73
N ALA A 14 -5.05 2.41 1.21
CA ALA A 14 -4.73 1.43 2.23
C ALA A 14 -5.45 1.73 3.55
N PHE A 15 -5.46 3.00 3.97
CA PHE A 15 -6.17 3.45 5.18
C PHE A 15 -7.68 3.16 5.08
N PHE A 16 -8.33 3.53 3.98
CA PHE A 16 -9.75 3.27 3.79
C PHE A 16 -10.06 1.77 3.72
N ALA A 17 -9.21 0.98 3.05
CA ALA A 17 -9.37 -0.47 3.03
C ALA A 17 -9.25 -1.11 4.42
N CYS A 18 -8.39 -0.57 5.31
CA CYS A 18 -8.21 -1.07 6.67
C CYS A 18 -9.33 -0.64 7.63
N VAL A 19 -9.74 0.63 7.59
CA VAL A 19 -10.49 1.25 8.71
C VAL A 19 -11.99 1.35 8.45
N LEU A 20 -12.40 1.74 7.25
CA LEU A 20 -13.79 2.14 7.01
C LEU A 20 -14.73 0.98 6.68
N LEU A 21 -14.25 -0.09 6.09
CA LEU A 21 -15.12 -1.10 5.50
C LEU A 21 -15.48 -2.25 6.43
N SER A 22 -14.70 -2.47 7.48
CA SER A 22 -14.97 -3.56 8.42
C SER A 22 -16.15 -3.30 9.35
N ARG A 23 -16.56 -2.04 9.56
CA ARG A 23 -17.57 -1.69 10.58
C ARG A 23 -18.85 -1.01 10.06
N TRP A 24 -18.84 -0.37 8.88
CA TRP A 24 -19.91 0.58 8.51
C TRP A 24 -20.91 0.05 7.47
N MET A 25 -20.54 -0.90 6.64
CA MET A 25 -21.34 -1.27 5.46
C MET A 25 -22.08 -2.62 5.56
N GLY A 26 -21.99 -3.34 6.69
CA GLY A 26 -22.57 -4.69 6.80
C GLY A 26 -21.95 -5.71 5.82
N ALA A 27 -22.09 -7.00 6.12
CA ALA A 27 -21.39 -8.06 5.37
C ALA A 27 -21.77 -8.13 3.88
N ARG A 28 -23.02 -7.82 3.51
CA ARG A 28 -23.49 -7.92 2.13
C ARG A 28 -22.89 -6.91 1.17
N VAL A 29 -22.60 -5.69 1.63
CA VAL A 29 -22.02 -4.61 0.81
C VAL A 29 -20.55 -4.42 1.12
N GLY A 30 -20.15 -4.60 2.38
CA GLY A 30 -18.76 -4.38 2.82
C GLY A 30 -17.77 -5.35 2.20
N MET A 31 -18.09 -6.64 2.07
CA MET A 31 -17.20 -7.64 1.49
C MET A 31 -16.83 -7.37 0.02
N PRO A 32 -17.79 -7.16 -0.91
CA PRO A 32 -17.46 -6.84 -2.29
C PRO A 32 -16.65 -5.54 -2.44
N VAL A 33 -17.03 -4.51 -1.70
CA VAL A 33 -16.33 -3.22 -1.74
C VAL A 33 -14.91 -3.36 -1.20
N HIS A 34 -14.72 -4.08 -0.10
CA HIS A 34 -13.39 -4.38 0.45
C HIS A 34 -12.53 -5.15 -0.56
N ALA A 35 -13.07 -6.15 -1.24
CA ALA A 35 -12.36 -6.90 -2.27
C ALA A 35 -11.93 -6.00 -3.44
N VAL A 36 -12.82 -5.13 -3.93
CA VAL A 36 -12.50 -4.16 -4.99
C VAL A 36 -11.38 -3.20 -4.56
N LEU A 37 -11.43 -2.70 -3.32
CA LEU A 37 -10.37 -1.83 -2.78
C LEU A 37 -9.04 -2.59 -2.62
N GLY A 38 -9.08 -3.86 -2.23
CA GLY A 38 -7.89 -4.71 -2.17
C GLY A 38 -7.22 -4.89 -3.53
N ILE A 39 -8.02 -5.12 -4.58
CA ILE A 39 -7.51 -5.20 -5.96
C ILE A 39 -6.97 -3.84 -6.41
N ALA A 40 -7.67 -2.75 -6.15
CA ALA A 40 -7.22 -1.40 -6.47
C ALA A 40 -5.89 -1.07 -5.76
N LEU A 41 -5.74 -1.47 -4.51
CA LEU A 41 -4.52 -1.30 -3.73
C LEU A 41 -3.35 -2.11 -4.32
N LEU A 42 -3.59 -3.35 -4.75
CA LEU A 42 -2.58 -4.15 -5.45
C LEU A 42 -2.13 -3.48 -6.75
N VAL A 43 -3.06 -3.00 -7.57
CA VAL A 43 -2.75 -2.28 -8.81
C VAL A 43 -1.98 -1.00 -8.53
N ALA A 44 -2.37 -0.22 -7.50
CA ALA A 44 -1.69 1.01 -7.11
C ALA A 44 -0.25 0.75 -6.65
N THR A 45 -0.04 -0.24 -5.76
CA THR A 45 1.29 -0.60 -5.25
C THR A 45 2.19 -1.13 -6.37
N TRP A 46 1.66 -1.97 -7.26
CA TRP A 46 2.39 -2.47 -8.44
C TRP A 46 2.77 -1.35 -9.41
N SER A 47 1.86 -0.41 -9.64
CA SER A 47 2.11 0.78 -10.45
C SER A 47 3.23 1.67 -9.85
N ASN A 48 3.28 1.79 -8.51
CA ASN A 48 4.35 2.50 -7.81
C ASN A 48 5.71 1.81 -8.00
N VAL A 49 5.77 0.47 -7.93
CA VAL A 49 6.99 -0.31 -8.23
C VAL A 49 7.51 0.00 -9.62
N ARG A 50 6.64 -0.03 -10.64
CA ARG A 50 7.03 0.27 -12.04
C ARG A 50 7.53 1.69 -12.21
N SER A 51 6.86 2.66 -11.59
CA SER A 51 7.25 4.07 -11.69
C SER A 51 8.60 4.34 -11.03
N LEU A 52 8.85 3.77 -9.85
CA LEU A 52 10.12 3.95 -9.13
C LEU A 52 11.28 3.16 -9.76
N ALA A 53 11.00 2.09 -10.51
CA ALA A 53 12.03 1.29 -11.16
C ALA A 53 12.88 2.13 -12.14
N VAL A 54 12.24 3.03 -12.88
CA VAL A 54 12.86 3.87 -13.94
C VAL A 54 13.43 5.18 -13.42
N LEU A 55 13.18 5.55 -12.17
CA LEU A 55 13.66 6.79 -11.57
C LEU A 55 15.00 6.57 -10.85
N PRO A 56 15.87 7.61 -10.79
CA PRO A 56 17.16 7.58 -10.08
C PRO A 56 16.99 7.73 -8.56
N VAL A 57 15.94 7.14 -8.00
CA VAL A 57 15.66 7.19 -6.56
C VAL A 57 16.56 6.21 -5.78
N PRO A 58 16.81 6.47 -4.47
CA PRO A 58 17.58 5.58 -3.63
C PRO A 58 17.08 4.13 -3.65
N PRO A 59 17.99 3.12 -3.65
CA PRO A 59 17.61 1.70 -3.67
C PRO A 59 16.68 1.28 -2.53
N ARG A 60 16.73 1.99 -1.40
CA ARG A 60 15.84 1.78 -0.25
C ARG A 60 14.37 2.00 -0.63
N LEU A 61 14.05 3.07 -1.37
CA LEU A 61 12.69 3.35 -1.81
C LEU A 61 12.17 2.28 -2.77
N LYS A 62 13.02 1.78 -3.68
CA LYS A 62 12.67 0.66 -4.57
C LYS A 62 12.39 -0.62 -3.79
N ARG A 63 13.13 -0.89 -2.70
CA ARG A 63 12.88 -2.06 -1.83
C ARG A 63 11.57 -1.93 -1.06
N ILE A 64 11.30 -0.77 -0.46
CA ILE A 64 10.05 -0.49 0.27
C ILE A 64 8.85 -0.65 -0.68
N SER A 65 8.92 -0.10 -1.88
CA SER A 65 7.87 -0.22 -2.89
C SER A 65 7.56 -1.68 -3.25
N ARG A 66 8.60 -2.51 -3.46
CA ARG A 66 8.43 -3.95 -3.75
C ARG A 66 7.84 -4.69 -2.55
N ALA A 67 8.26 -4.35 -1.33
CA ALA A 67 7.70 -4.93 -0.11
C ALA A 67 6.21 -4.59 0.03
N ALA A 68 5.81 -3.33 -0.20
CA ALA A 68 4.40 -2.93 -0.18
C ALA A 68 3.56 -3.70 -1.20
N ALA A 69 4.05 -3.89 -2.43
CA ALA A 69 3.37 -4.69 -3.45
C ALA A 69 3.30 -6.17 -3.10
N GLY A 70 4.36 -6.73 -2.50
CA GLY A 70 4.38 -8.11 -2.00
C GLY A 70 3.36 -8.33 -0.88
N PHE A 71 3.27 -7.40 0.07
CA PHE A 71 2.25 -7.45 1.13
C PHE A 71 0.84 -7.27 0.57
N ALA A 72 0.62 -6.44 -0.45
CA ALA A 72 -0.69 -6.29 -1.08
C ALA A 72 -1.12 -7.59 -1.79
N LEU A 73 -0.22 -8.28 -2.45
CA LEU A 73 -0.48 -9.62 -3.04
C LEU A 73 -0.77 -10.66 -1.94
N PHE A 74 0.04 -10.69 -0.89
CA PHE A 74 -0.18 -11.58 0.26
C PHE A 74 -1.57 -11.33 0.88
N GLN A 75 -1.97 -10.08 1.06
CA GLN A 75 -3.28 -9.70 1.59
C GLN A 75 -4.44 -10.20 0.72
N LEU A 76 -4.31 -10.12 -0.59
CA LEU A 76 -5.33 -10.65 -1.50
C LEU A 76 -5.47 -12.16 -1.32
N ILE A 77 -4.35 -12.89 -1.26
CA ILE A 77 -4.35 -14.36 -1.08
C ILE A 77 -4.98 -14.74 0.27
N VAL A 78 -4.55 -14.09 1.35
CA VAL A 78 -5.08 -14.37 2.70
C VAL A 78 -6.55 -13.99 2.81
N GLY A 79 -6.96 -12.87 2.21
CA GLY A 79 -8.36 -12.45 2.17
C GLY A 79 -9.25 -13.44 1.43
N LEU A 80 -8.79 -13.98 0.28
CA LEU A 80 -9.49 -15.03 -0.46
C LEU A 80 -9.56 -16.33 0.34
N ALA A 81 -8.47 -16.72 0.99
CA ALA A 81 -8.43 -17.92 1.85
C ALA A 81 -9.39 -17.77 3.04
N LEU A 82 -9.42 -16.60 3.68
CA LEU A 82 -10.34 -16.31 4.79
C LEU A 82 -11.80 -16.40 4.32
N GLY A 83 -12.12 -15.82 3.16
CA GLY A 83 -13.47 -15.93 2.57
C GLY A 83 -13.85 -17.36 2.23
N ALA A 84 -12.93 -18.16 1.68
CA ALA A 84 -13.15 -19.56 1.37
C ALA A 84 -13.38 -20.41 2.63
N VAL A 85 -12.55 -20.22 3.67
CA VAL A 85 -12.73 -20.93 4.96
C VAL A 85 -14.08 -20.56 5.60
N ALA A 86 -14.43 -19.28 5.61
CA ALA A 86 -15.71 -18.83 6.17
C ALA A 86 -16.93 -19.41 5.43
N HIS A 87 -16.80 -19.69 4.14
CA HIS A 87 -17.90 -20.21 3.32
C HIS A 87 -17.98 -21.74 3.30
N PHE A 88 -16.84 -22.42 3.15
CA PHE A 88 -16.81 -23.87 2.92
C PHE A 88 -16.45 -24.69 4.16
N ALA A 89 -15.87 -24.09 5.19
CA ALA A 89 -15.39 -24.76 6.38
C ALA A 89 -15.57 -23.89 7.65
N PRO A 90 -16.83 -23.47 7.97
CA PRO A 90 -17.09 -22.55 9.08
C PRO A 90 -16.66 -23.12 10.45
N ASP A 91 -16.56 -24.44 10.58
CA ASP A 91 -16.14 -25.10 11.83
C ASP A 91 -14.65 -24.96 12.14
N LEU A 92 -13.84 -24.48 11.18
CA LEU A 92 -12.41 -24.24 11.36
C LEU A 92 -12.12 -22.88 12.01
N ALA A 93 -12.70 -22.64 13.19
CA ALA A 93 -12.59 -21.36 13.90
C ALA A 93 -11.15 -20.93 14.19
N ILE A 94 -10.27 -21.87 14.56
CA ILE A 94 -8.85 -21.59 14.84
C ILE A 94 -8.15 -21.09 13.56
N LEU A 95 -8.36 -21.78 12.42
CA LEU A 95 -7.78 -21.39 11.14
C LEU A 95 -8.29 -20.01 10.70
N SER A 96 -9.59 -19.75 10.83
CA SER A 96 -10.19 -18.44 10.57
C SER A 96 -9.56 -17.34 11.41
N GLY A 97 -9.31 -17.59 12.70
CA GLY A 97 -8.65 -16.66 13.61
C GLY A 97 -7.21 -16.36 13.19
N ILE A 98 -6.44 -17.38 12.79
CA ILE A 98 -5.06 -17.21 12.29
C ILE A 98 -5.04 -16.39 11.00
N LEU A 99 -5.91 -16.73 10.03
CA LEU A 99 -5.99 -15.99 8.77
C LEU A 99 -6.42 -14.54 8.98
N LEU A 100 -7.38 -14.29 9.87
CA LEU A 100 -7.82 -12.94 10.22
C LEU A 100 -6.68 -12.14 10.86
N GLY A 101 -5.93 -12.73 11.79
CA GLY A 101 -4.75 -12.12 12.41
C GLY A 101 -3.68 -11.79 11.37
N ALA A 102 -3.35 -12.73 10.48
CA ALA A 102 -2.40 -12.52 9.40
C ALA A 102 -2.87 -11.41 8.43
N HIS A 103 -4.17 -11.38 8.13
CA HIS A 103 -4.78 -10.34 7.31
C HIS A 103 -4.66 -8.96 7.96
N ALA A 104 -4.97 -8.84 9.26
CA ALA A 104 -4.86 -7.57 9.99
C ALA A 104 -3.41 -7.07 10.06
N VAL A 105 -2.45 -7.93 10.40
CA VAL A 105 -1.03 -7.58 10.45
C VAL A 105 -0.49 -7.16 9.08
N GLY A 106 -0.84 -7.91 8.03
CA GLY A 106 -0.43 -7.57 6.68
C GLY A 106 -1.03 -6.24 6.19
N ALA A 107 -2.27 -5.91 6.57
CA ALA A 107 -2.88 -4.62 6.26
C ALA A 107 -2.12 -3.45 6.91
N LEU A 108 -1.75 -3.58 8.18
CA LEU A 108 -0.91 -2.60 8.88
C LEU A 108 0.48 -2.48 8.24
N ALA A 109 1.07 -3.60 7.80
CA ALA A 109 2.36 -3.60 7.11
C ALA A 109 2.28 -2.82 5.78
N ILE A 110 1.21 -2.98 4.98
CA ILE A 110 1.02 -2.21 3.75
C ILE A 110 0.90 -0.73 4.06
N LEU A 111 0.11 -0.35 5.06
CA LEU A 111 -0.08 1.04 5.45
C LEU A 111 1.25 1.67 5.88
N ALA A 112 2.01 1.00 6.72
CA ALA A 112 3.33 1.45 7.18
C ALA A 112 4.33 1.59 6.04
N GLN A 113 4.41 0.59 5.13
CA GLN A 113 5.31 0.62 3.97
C GLN A 113 4.91 1.73 2.98
N SER A 114 3.62 1.90 2.71
CA SER A 114 3.13 2.94 1.80
C SER A 114 3.39 4.34 2.37
N SER A 115 3.17 4.55 3.67
CA SER A 115 3.49 5.82 4.35
C SER A 115 4.99 6.10 4.33
N SER A 116 5.82 5.11 4.67
CA SER A 116 7.28 5.25 4.61
C SER A 116 7.79 5.55 3.20
N LEU A 117 7.16 4.95 2.18
CA LEU A 117 7.51 5.20 0.78
C LEU A 117 7.15 6.62 0.36
N ALA A 118 5.94 7.10 0.69
CA ALA A 118 5.48 8.43 0.34
C ALA A 118 6.35 9.51 1.00
N THR A 119 6.57 9.41 2.32
CA THR A 119 7.41 10.34 3.05
C THR A 119 8.87 10.30 2.59
N GLY A 120 9.43 9.11 2.38
CA GLY A 120 10.81 8.96 1.93
C GLY A 120 11.03 9.50 0.51
N TYR A 121 10.03 9.39 -0.37
CA TYR A 121 10.08 9.98 -1.70
C TYR A 121 10.03 11.51 -1.64
N ASP A 122 9.16 12.08 -0.81
CA ASP A 122 9.00 13.50 -0.61
C ASP A 122 10.31 14.15 -0.11
N MET A 123 10.91 13.57 0.92
CA MET A 123 12.21 14.01 1.45
C MET A 123 13.34 13.91 0.42
N TRP A 124 13.34 12.89 -0.43
CA TRP A 124 14.34 12.74 -1.49
C TRP A 124 14.13 13.81 -2.58
N GLU A 125 12.88 14.04 -2.99
CA GLU A 125 12.53 15.03 -4.00
C GLU A 125 12.91 16.45 -3.54
N GLU A 126 12.60 16.82 -2.29
CA GLU A 126 13.00 18.11 -1.70
C GLU A 126 14.51 18.33 -1.73
N LYS A 127 15.28 17.31 -1.37
CA LYS A 127 16.73 17.40 -1.36
C LYS A 127 17.31 17.64 -2.75
N GLU A 128 16.91 16.84 -3.74
CA GLU A 128 17.40 16.94 -5.12
C GLU A 128 17.05 18.31 -5.75
N PHE A 129 15.83 18.80 -5.57
CA PHE A 129 15.42 20.09 -6.11
C PHE A 129 15.95 21.28 -5.30
N GLY A 130 16.18 21.13 -4.00
CA GLY A 130 16.79 22.15 -3.15
C GLY A 130 18.27 22.39 -3.55
N GLU A 131 19.03 21.34 -3.75
CA GLU A 131 20.44 21.41 -4.20
C GLU A 131 20.55 22.03 -5.59
N ALA A 132 19.69 21.64 -6.53
CA ALA A 132 19.68 22.19 -7.89
C ALA A 132 19.38 23.70 -7.91
N ARG A 133 18.48 24.17 -7.06
CA ARG A 133 18.15 25.60 -6.94
C ARG A 133 19.32 26.42 -6.36
N SER A 134 19.98 25.92 -5.32
CA SER A 134 21.10 26.60 -4.68
C SER A 134 22.31 26.71 -5.62
N MET A 135 22.58 25.72 -6.46
CA MET A 135 23.65 25.77 -7.47
C MET A 135 23.33 26.77 -8.58
N GLY A 136 22.06 26.88 -9.01
CA GLY A 136 21.62 27.86 -10.00
C GLY A 136 21.79 29.32 -9.52
N GLU A 137 21.53 29.59 -8.25
CA GLU A 137 21.69 30.93 -7.66
C GLU A 137 23.17 31.33 -7.46
N SER A 138 24.02 30.35 -7.13
CA SER A 138 25.48 30.65 -6.96
C SER A 138 26.20 30.86 -8.27
N GLY A 139 25.71 30.32 -9.37
CA GLY A 139 26.30 30.52 -10.71
C GLY A 139 25.98 31.86 -11.40
N MET A 140 25.02 32.61 -10.82
CA MET A 140 24.58 33.91 -11.32
C MET A 140 25.26 35.12 -10.59
N ARG A 141 26.14 34.87 -9.64
CA ARG A 141 26.92 35.88 -8.93
C ARG A 141 28.36 35.90 -9.45
#